data_43c9fc49148ddd6911f45b63e58ff6ac
#
_entry.id   43c9fc49148ddd6911f45b63e58ff6ac
#
_cell.length_a   1.000
_cell.length_b   1.000
_cell.length_c   1.000
_cell.angle_alpha   90.00
_cell.angle_beta   90.00
_cell.angle_gamma   90.00
#
_symmetry.space_group_name_H-M   'P 1'
#
loop_
_entity.id
_entity.type
_entity.pdbx_description
1 polymer ?
#
loop_
_entity_poly.entity_id
_entity_poly.type
_entity_poly.pdbx_seq_one_letter_code
_entity_poly.pdbx_strand_id
1 'polypeptide(L)'
;MYENMIAITNRHLCDEFSYFEQLQFIASLHPKAIVLREKDLSPEEYEELAGKAIEICNNENVMLILHNFYDVAIKCNHPFIHLPLHILSELDKQKGSFFKLKGTSVHSVEDMLLAKKLGADYAFAGNIYETDCKKGLAGRGLDFLKSVVEIADFPVYAIGGITAARMPEILQAGAAGGCMMSGFMKMTP
;
A
#
# COMPACT_ATOMS: atom_id res chain seq x y z
N MET A 1 -8.37 16.04 -3.13
CA MET A 1 -7.11 15.96 -3.92
C MET A 1 -6.48 14.56 -3.82
N TYR A 2 -6.51 13.89 -2.66
CA TYR A 2 -5.84 12.59 -2.44
C TYR A 2 -6.79 11.39 -2.39
N GLU A 3 -8.04 11.54 -2.77
CA GLU A 3 -9.11 10.51 -2.71
C GLU A 3 -8.81 9.22 -3.51
N ASN A 4 -7.99 9.32 -4.55
CA ASN A 4 -7.52 8.18 -5.34
C ASN A 4 -6.06 7.81 -5.06
N MET A 5 -5.48 8.33 -3.96
CA MET A 5 -4.10 8.07 -3.59
C MET A 5 -4.03 7.27 -2.30
N ILE A 6 -3.14 6.30 -2.28
CA ILE A 6 -2.79 5.52 -1.08
C ILE A 6 -1.43 6.00 -0.59
N ALA A 7 -1.36 6.44 0.67
CA ALA A 7 -0.11 6.78 1.32
C ALA A 7 0.58 5.51 1.83
N ILE A 8 1.88 5.39 1.59
CA ILE A 8 2.70 4.29 2.13
C ILE A 8 3.70 4.88 3.10
N THR A 9 3.76 4.35 4.31
CA THR A 9 4.68 4.86 5.32
C THR A 9 6.11 4.33 5.14
N ASN A 10 7.05 5.10 5.62
CA ASN A 10 8.43 4.74 5.84
C ASN A 10 9.01 5.76 6.84
N ARG A 11 9.18 5.35 8.12
CA ARG A 11 9.62 6.23 9.20
C ARG A 11 11.00 6.86 8.98
N HIS A 12 11.85 6.23 8.14
CA HIS A 12 13.17 6.76 7.79
C HIS A 12 13.13 7.96 6.83
N LEU A 13 11.94 8.35 6.34
CA LEU A 13 11.76 9.49 5.45
C LEU A 13 11.17 10.71 6.16
N CYS A 14 10.93 10.64 7.47
CA CYS A 14 10.51 11.78 8.27
C CYS A 14 11.73 12.63 8.61
N ASP A 15 11.83 13.83 8.04
CA ASP A 15 12.98 14.71 8.18
C ASP A 15 12.78 15.75 9.30
N GLU A 16 11.60 16.38 9.40
CA GLU A 16 11.32 17.53 10.29
C GLU A 16 10.34 17.22 11.41
N PHE A 17 9.49 16.21 11.23
CA PHE A 17 8.45 15.83 12.18
C PHE A 17 8.73 14.46 12.78
N SER A 18 8.22 14.25 14.01
CA SER A 18 8.14 12.89 14.52
C SER A 18 7.25 12.03 13.59
N TYR A 19 7.50 10.73 13.57
CA TYR A 19 6.73 9.81 12.71
C TYR A 19 5.22 9.92 12.93
N PHE A 20 4.78 10.09 14.18
CA PHE A 20 3.35 10.16 14.48
C PHE A 20 2.72 11.50 14.10
N GLU A 21 3.47 12.62 14.21
CA GLU A 21 3.02 13.92 13.69
C GLU A 21 2.85 13.85 12.18
N GLN A 22 3.81 13.24 11.47
CA GLN A 22 3.71 13.04 10.03
C GLN A 22 2.52 12.14 9.66
N LEU A 23 2.29 11.06 10.40
CA LEU A 23 1.16 10.17 10.17
C LEU A 23 -0.18 10.88 10.40
N GLN A 24 -0.30 11.68 11.48
CA GLN A 24 -1.47 12.49 11.76
C GLN A 24 -1.73 13.52 10.64
N PHE A 25 -0.68 14.20 10.17
CA PHE A 25 -0.80 15.13 9.04
C PHE A 25 -1.25 14.41 7.76
N ILE A 26 -0.66 13.27 7.42
CA ILE A 26 -1.09 12.47 6.25
C ILE A 26 -2.55 12.05 6.38
N ALA A 27 -2.98 11.61 7.56
CA ALA A 27 -4.36 11.20 7.82
C ALA A 27 -5.34 12.36 7.64
N SER A 28 -4.99 13.57 8.10
CA SER A 28 -5.81 14.77 7.92
C SER A 28 -6.01 15.21 6.46
N LEU A 29 -5.17 14.73 5.54
CA LEU A 29 -5.34 14.94 4.09
C LEU A 29 -6.37 14.00 3.46
N HIS A 30 -6.92 13.06 4.22
CA HIS A 30 -7.91 12.08 3.79
C HIS A 30 -7.53 11.33 2.50
N PRO A 31 -6.34 10.65 2.45
CA PRO A 31 -6.03 9.77 1.34
C PRO A 31 -7.01 8.60 1.31
N LYS A 32 -7.09 7.88 0.18
CA LYS A 32 -7.91 6.67 0.03
C LYS A 32 -7.66 5.64 1.12
N ALA A 33 -6.40 5.46 1.48
CA ALA A 33 -5.94 4.62 2.58
C ALA A 33 -4.49 4.98 2.96
N ILE A 34 -4.07 4.52 4.13
CA ILE A 34 -2.67 4.54 4.57
C ILE A 34 -2.20 3.11 4.75
N VAL A 35 -1.06 2.74 4.15
CA VAL A 35 -0.40 1.44 4.36
C VAL A 35 0.75 1.61 5.34
N LEU A 36 0.66 0.94 6.49
CA LEU A 36 1.71 0.94 7.51
C LEU A 36 2.82 -0.03 7.11
N ARG A 37 3.87 0.49 6.46
CA ARG A 37 4.95 -0.32 5.88
C ARG A 37 6.30 -0.03 6.56
N GLU A 38 6.56 -0.72 7.67
CA GLU A 38 7.80 -0.63 8.43
C GLU A 38 8.43 -2.03 8.55
N LYS A 39 9.12 -2.46 7.49
CA LYS A 39 9.57 -3.85 7.29
C LYS A 39 10.71 -4.30 8.19
N ASP A 40 11.47 -3.38 8.71
CA ASP A 40 12.67 -3.58 9.49
C ASP A 40 12.42 -3.62 11.00
N LEU A 41 11.16 -3.50 11.43
CA LEU A 41 10.74 -3.70 12.80
C LEU A 41 10.58 -5.18 13.13
N SER A 42 10.79 -5.53 14.40
CA SER A 42 10.34 -6.81 14.95
C SER A 42 8.80 -6.84 15.00
N PRO A 43 8.19 -8.03 15.11
CA PRO A 43 6.73 -8.13 15.29
C PRO A 43 6.21 -7.34 16.49
N GLU A 44 6.95 -7.33 17.60
CA GLU A 44 6.59 -6.63 18.84
C GLU A 44 6.65 -5.12 18.67
N GLU A 45 7.71 -4.58 18.06
CA GLU A 45 7.85 -3.16 17.74
C GLU A 45 6.78 -2.71 16.73
N TYR A 46 6.49 -3.56 15.75
CA TYR A 46 5.44 -3.29 14.77
C TYR A 46 4.05 -3.26 15.39
N GLU A 47 3.78 -4.13 16.38
CA GLU A 47 2.52 -4.15 17.14
C GLU A 47 2.28 -2.84 17.90
N GLU A 48 3.29 -2.34 18.61
CA GLU A 48 3.19 -1.05 19.32
C GLU A 48 2.94 0.10 18.36
N LEU A 49 3.67 0.13 17.23
CA LEU A 49 3.49 1.13 16.20
C LEU A 49 2.08 1.06 15.57
N ALA A 50 1.61 -0.16 15.28
CA ALA A 50 0.31 -0.40 14.68
C ALA A 50 -0.84 0.07 15.60
N GLY A 51 -0.73 -0.16 16.91
CA GLY A 51 -1.73 0.30 17.87
C GLY A 51 -1.95 1.82 17.80
N LYS A 52 -0.87 2.60 17.80
CA LYS A 52 -0.92 4.07 17.68
C LYS A 52 -1.41 4.53 16.30
N ALA A 53 -0.97 3.85 15.24
CA ALA A 53 -1.39 4.17 13.87
C ALA A 53 -2.90 3.91 13.66
N ILE A 54 -3.43 2.83 14.24
CA ILE A 54 -4.88 2.51 14.22
C ILE A 54 -5.68 3.62 14.91
N GLU A 55 -5.22 4.10 16.07
CA GLU A 55 -5.88 5.20 16.79
C GLU A 55 -5.90 6.49 15.97
N ILE A 56 -4.76 6.90 15.42
CA ILE A 56 -4.65 8.10 14.58
C ILE A 56 -5.59 8.01 13.37
N CYS A 57 -5.54 6.90 12.63
CA CYS A 57 -6.35 6.75 11.43
C CYS A 57 -7.85 6.66 11.73
N ASN A 58 -8.24 6.04 12.85
CA ASN A 58 -9.63 5.99 13.29
C ASN A 58 -10.16 7.38 13.64
N ASN A 59 -9.37 8.21 14.32
CA ASN A 59 -9.75 9.59 14.68
C ASN A 59 -10.00 10.45 13.43
N GLU A 60 -9.26 10.22 12.36
CA GLU A 60 -9.40 10.94 11.08
C GLU A 60 -10.36 10.23 10.10
N ASN A 61 -10.97 9.11 10.46
CA ASN A 61 -11.81 8.29 9.57
C ASN A 61 -11.10 7.87 8.26
N VAL A 62 -9.81 7.58 8.33
CA VAL A 62 -9.00 7.09 7.21
C VAL A 62 -8.73 5.61 7.37
N MET A 63 -8.87 4.85 6.28
CA MET A 63 -8.57 3.42 6.28
C MET A 63 -7.07 3.20 6.50
N LEU A 64 -6.72 2.47 7.55
CA LEU A 64 -5.36 1.94 7.73
C LEU A 64 -5.30 0.51 7.19
N ILE A 65 -4.23 0.17 6.50
CA ILE A 65 -3.91 -1.19 6.03
C ILE A 65 -2.57 -1.59 6.64
N LEU A 66 -2.53 -2.65 7.41
CA LEU A 66 -1.27 -3.19 7.93
C LEU A 66 -0.52 -3.93 6.82
N HIS A 67 0.81 -4.00 6.94
CA HIS A 67 1.64 -4.58 5.89
C HIS A 67 2.53 -5.69 6.45
N ASN A 68 2.57 -6.83 5.74
CA ASN A 68 3.47 -7.97 5.99
C ASN A 68 3.18 -8.77 7.28
N PHE A 69 3.00 -8.15 8.42
CA PHE A 69 2.85 -8.79 9.73
C PHE A 69 1.39 -9.24 9.98
N TYR A 70 0.94 -10.28 9.27
CA TYR A 70 -0.45 -10.73 9.36
C TYR A 70 -0.83 -11.29 10.75
N ASP A 71 0.11 -11.91 11.49
CA ASP A 71 -0.16 -12.37 12.85
C ASP A 71 -0.39 -11.18 13.81
N VAL A 72 0.37 -10.10 13.65
CA VAL A 72 0.14 -8.83 14.39
C VAL A 72 -1.23 -8.24 14.03
N ALA A 73 -1.59 -8.24 12.75
CA ALA A 73 -2.89 -7.74 12.33
C ALA A 73 -4.05 -8.52 12.98
N ILE A 74 -3.94 -9.85 13.05
CA ILE A 74 -4.91 -10.71 13.76
C ILE A 74 -4.94 -10.38 15.25
N LYS A 75 -3.79 -10.24 15.91
CA LYS A 75 -3.68 -9.90 17.33
C LYS A 75 -4.29 -8.54 17.68
N CYS A 76 -4.08 -7.54 16.80
CA CYS A 76 -4.69 -6.22 16.91
C CYS A 76 -6.19 -6.20 16.50
N ASN A 77 -6.77 -7.33 16.11
CA ASN A 77 -8.13 -7.42 15.55
C ASN A 77 -8.36 -6.46 14.36
N HIS A 78 -7.33 -6.28 13.51
CA HIS A 78 -7.35 -5.35 12.39
C HIS A 78 -7.51 -6.10 11.05
N PRO A 79 -8.66 -5.99 10.35
CA PRO A 79 -9.01 -6.90 9.27
C PRO A 79 -8.52 -6.46 7.88
N PHE A 80 -7.62 -5.48 7.77
CA PHE A 80 -7.11 -4.95 6.51
C PHE A 80 -5.61 -5.17 6.39
N ILE A 81 -5.18 -5.91 5.35
CA ILE A 81 -3.78 -6.32 5.18
C ILE A 81 -3.29 -6.18 3.74
N HIS A 82 -2.02 -5.80 3.58
CA HIS A 82 -1.28 -5.89 2.32
C HIS A 82 -0.09 -6.81 2.48
N LEU A 83 -0.03 -7.86 1.66
CA LEU A 83 1.01 -8.88 1.74
C LEU A 83 1.83 -8.93 0.45
N PRO A 84 3.15 -9.16 0.53
CA PRO A 84 3.91 -9.64 -0.62
C PRO A 84 3.25 -10.89 -1.21
N LEU A 85 3.32 -11.07 -2.53
CA LEU A 85 2.60 -12.15 -3.22
C LEU A 85 3.00 -13.54 -2.70
N HIS A 86 4.29 -13.76 -2.39
CA HIS A 86 4.76 -15.02 -1.82
C HIS A 86 4.17 -15.28 -0.42
N ILE A 87 4.07 -14.26 0.44
CA ILE A 87 3.42 -14.39 1.75
C ILE A 87 1.93 -14.69 1.59
N LEU A 88 1.24 -14.01 0.66
CA LEU A 88 -0.16 -14.28 0.37
C LEU A 88 -0.35 -15.74 -0.11
N SER A 89 0.59 -16.29 -0.90
CA SER A 89 0.51 -17.67 -1.38
C SER A 89 0.72 -18.73 -0.28
N GLU A 90 1.42 -18.36 0.80
CA GLU A 90 1.68 -19.23 1.95
C GLU A 90 0.67 -19.02 3.09
N LEU A 91 -0.19 -18.01 2.98
CA LEU A 91 -1.16 -17.69 4.03
C LEU A 91 -2.17 -18.81 4.19
N ASP A 92 -2.23 -19.37 5.39
CA ASP A 92 -3.21 -20.38 5.76
C ASP A 92 -4.64 -19.89 5.56
N LYS A 93 -5.54 -20.77 5.06
CA LYS A 93 -6.93 -20.41 4.76
C LYS A 93 -7.70 -19.91 5.98
N GLN A 94 -7.44 -20.48 7.15
CA GLN A 94 -8.12 -20.09 8.39
C GLN A 94 -7.70 -18.66 8.79
N LYS A 95 -6.40 -18.38 8.77
CA LYS A 95 -5.88 -17.01 8.99
C LYS A 95 -6.34 -16.05 7.90
N GLY A 96 -6.33 -16.50 6.65
CA GLY A 96 -6.79 -15.70 5.52
C GLY A 96 -8.26 -15.28 5.59
N SER A 97 -9.12 -16.10 6.20
CA SER A 97 -10.54 -15.79 6.38
C SER A 97 -10.85 -14.70 7.41
N PHE A 98 -9.88 -14.36 8.27
CA PHE A 98 -9.97 -13.24 9.19
C PHE A 98 -10.03 -11.88 8.47
N PHE A 99 -9.31 -11.75 7.36
CA PHE A 99 -9.16 -10.49 6.67
C PHE A 99 -10.35 -10.17 5.77
N LYS A 100 -10.93 -8.98 5.96
CA LYS A 100 -11.99 -8.42 5.11
C LYS A 100 -11.43 -7.79 3.84
N LEU A 101 -10.17 -7.39 3.85
CA LEU A 101 -9.47 -6.79 2.72
C LEU A 101 -8.02 -7.29 2.69
N LYS A 102 -7.67 -8.03 1.63
CA LYS A 102 -6.33 -8.57 1.38
C LYS A 102 -5.78 -8.00 0.08
N GLY A 103 -4.74 -7.18 0.15
CA GLY A 103 -4.04 -6.71 -1.03
C GLY A 103 -2.70 -7.40 -1.23
N THR A 104 -2.19 -7.29 -2.45
CA THR A 104 -0.85 -7.76 -2.78
C THR A 104 -0.15 -6.89 -3.81
N SER A 105 1.18 -7.06 -3.95
CA SER A 105 1.96 -6.37 -4.97
C SER A 105 2.26 -7.32 -6.12
N VAL A 106 2.11 -6.83 -7.37
CA VAL A 106 2.34 -7.57 -8.61
C VAL A 106 3.36 -6.86 -9.49
N HIS A 107 4.19 -7.64 -10.14
CA HIS A 107 5.28 -7.17 -10.98
C HIS A 107 5.25 -7.78 -12.40
N SER A 108 4.29 -8.64 -12.70
CA SER A 108 4.05 -9.23 -14.00
C SER A 108 2.57 -9.57 -14.20
N VAL A 109 2.21 -9.97 -15.41
CA VAL A 109 0.88 -10.52 -15.74
C VAL A 109 0.64 -11.83 -14.98
N GLU A 110 1.67 -12.66 -14.85
CA GLU A 110 1.64 -13.94 -14.13
C GLU A 110 1.36 -13.71 -12.64
N ASP A 111 2.00 -12.68 -12.03
CA ASP A 111 1.72 -12.28 -10.66
C ASP A 111 0.25 -11.87 -10.48
N MET A 112 -0.32 -11.14 -11.45
CA MET A 112 -1.73 -10.73 -11.40
C MET A 112 -2.66 -11.93 -11.47
N LEU A 113 -2.40 -12.89 -12.37
CA LEU A 113 -3.19 -14.12 -12.45
C LEU A 113 -3.11 -14.95 -11.16
N LEU A 114 -1.92 -14.99 -10.54
CA LEU A 114 -1.74 -15.66 -9.25
C LEU A 114 -2.48 -14.90 -8.13
N ALA A 115 -2.39 -13.58 -8.08
CA ALA A 115 -3.11 -12.75 -7.10
C ALA A 115 -4.63 -13.01 -7.14
N LYS A 116 -5.21 -13.08 -8.34
CA LYS A 116 -6.63 -13.46 -8.55
C LYS A 116 -6.94 -14.84 -7.97
N LYS A 117 -6.11 -15.85 -8.34
CA LYS A 117 -6.28 -17.23 -7.84
C LYS A 117 -6.20 -17.33 -6.32
N LEU A 118 -5.38 -16.48 -5.68
CA LEU A 118 -5.22 -16.42 -4.23
C LEU A 118 -6.31 -15.61 -3.52
N GLY A 119 -7.24 -15.01 -4.25
CA GLY A 119 -8.34 -14.22 -3.69
C GLY A 119 -7.88 -12.89 -3.10
N ALA A 120 -6.99 -12.18 -3.79
CA ALA A 120 -6.67 -10.80 -3.49
C ALA A 120 -7.89 -9.91 -3.80
N ASP A 121 -8.11 -8.90 -2.96
CA ASP A 121 -9.22 -7.93 -3.11
C ASP A 121 -8.75 -6.65 -3.81
N TYR A 122 -7.44 -6.41 -3.90
CA TYR A 122 -6.81 -5.34 -4.67
C TYR A 122 -5.33 -5.66 -4.92
N ALA A 123 -4.71 -4.96 -5.88
CA ALA A 123 -3.28 -5.09 -6.13
C ALA A 123 -2.57 -3.74 -6.28
N PHE A 124 -1.28 -3.70 -5.88
CA PHE A 124 -0.35 -2.66 -6.25
C PHE A 124 0.50 -3.14 -7.43
N ALA A 125 0.41 -2.47 -8.57
CA ALA A 125 1.15 -2.80 -9.78
C ALA A 125 2.37 -1.88 -9.94
N GLY A 126 3.55 -2.43 -10.05
CA GLY A 126 4.74 -1.59 -10.22
C GLY A 126 6.07 -2.35 -10.36
N ASN A 127 7.16 -1.55 -10.39
CA ASN A 127 7.20 -0.07 -10.38
C ASN A 127 6.84 0.50 -11.76
N ILE A 128 5.93 1.45 -11.80
CA ILE A 128 5.47 2.03 -13.09
C ILE A 128 6.55 2.96 -13.66
N TYR A 129 7.11 3.85 -12.83
CA TYR A 129 8.19 4.74 -13.20
C TYR A 129 9.45 4.41 -12.40
N GLU A 130 10.57 4.92 -12.88
CA GLU A 130 11.82 4.88 -12.13
C GLU A 130 11.66 5.55 -10.76
N THR A 131 12.28 4.99 -9.73
CA THR A 131 12.14 5.44 -8.36
C THR A 131 13.39 5.15 -7.55
N ASP A 132 13.75 6.06 -6.66
CA ASP A 132 14.89 5.91 -5.74
C ASP A 132 14.77 4.68 -4.83
N CYS A 133 13.55 4.21 -4.55
CA CYS A 133 13.31 3.02 -3.74
C CYS A 133 13.73 1.71 -4.45
N LYS A 134 13.92 1.75 -5.77
CA LYS A 134 14.38 0.63 -6.60
C LYS A 134 15.45 1.13 -7.58
N LYS A 135 16.54 1.72 -7.05
CA LYS A 135 17.63 2.26 -7.85
C LYS A 135 18.14 1.25 -8.88
N GLY A 136 18.27 1.70 -10.13
CA GLY A 136 18.77 0.89 -11.24
C GLY A 136 17.73 -0.03 -11.90
N LEU A 137 16.49 -0.06 -11.43
CA LEU A 137 15.42 -0.77 -12.12
C LEU A 137 14.58 0.22 -12.93
N ALA A 138 14.58 0.05 -14.25
CA ALA A 138 13.70 0.80 -15.15
C ALA A 138 12.24 0.63 -14.76
N GLY A 139 11.46 1.69 -14.93
CA GLY A 139 10.00 1.59 -14.79
C GLY A 139 9.40 0.66 -15.85
N ARG A 140 8.36 -0.08 -15.47
CA ARG A 140 7.64 -1.00 -16.39
C ARG A 140 6.71 -0.26 -17.34
N GLY A 141 6.40 1.00 -17.06
CA GLY A 141 5.59 1.86 -17.89
C GLY A 141 4.08 1.63 -17.77
N LEU A 142 3.35 2.48 -18.48
CA LEU A 142 1.88 2.44 -18.50
C LEU A 142 1.32 1.23 -19.27
N ASP A 143 2.05 0.69 -20.21
CA ASP A 143 1.58 -0.49 -20.97
C ASP A 143 1.53 -1.74 -20.07
N PHE A 144 2.49 -1.89 -19.16
CA PHE A 144 2.40 -2.90 -18.12
C PHE A 144 1.19 -2.65 -17.21
N LEU A 145 0.94 -1.40 -16.79
CA LEU A 145 -0.21 -1.07 -15.95
C LEU A 145 -1.52 -1.44 -16.63
N LYS A 146 -1.69 -1.08 -17.91
CA LYS A 146 -2.87 -1.43 -18.71
C LYS A 146 -3.06 -2.95 -18.80
N SER A 147 -1.98 -3.72 -19.08
CA SER A 147 -2.08 -5.17 -19.22
C SER A 147 -2.54 -5.87 -17.93
N VAL A 148 -2.09 -5.41 -16.76
CA VAL A 148 -2.53 -6.01 -15.48
C VAL A 148 -3.92 -5.52 -15.07
N VAL A 149 -4.30 -4.29 -15.40
CA VAL A 149 -5.66 -3.75 -15.18
C VAL A 149 -6.69 -4.52 -16.01
N GLU A 150 -6.39 -4.81 -17.27
CA GLU A 150 -7.29 -5.56 -18.17
C GLU A 150 -7.62 -6.97 -17.65
N ILE A 151 -6.65 -7.60 -16.98
CA ILE A 151 -6.79 -8.95 -16.41
C ILE A 151 -7.50 -8.93 -15.05
N ALA A 152 -7.34 -7.85 -14.27
CA ALA A 152 -7.85 -7.74 -12.92
C ALA A 152 -9.39 -7.66 -12.92
N ASP A 153 -10.02 -8.32 -11.91
CA ASP A 153 -11.44 -8.19 -11.58
C ASP A 153 -11.66 -7.44 -10.25
N PHE A 154 -10.61 -6.82 -9.76
CA PHE A 154 -10.56 -6.00 -8.55
C PHE A 154 -9.71 -4.73 -8.78
N PRO A 155 -9.77 -3.72 -7.88
CA PRO A 155 -9.04 -2.47 -8.04
C PRO A 155 -7.51 -2.67 -8.11
N VAL A 156 -6.87 -2.01 -9.09
CA VAL A 156 -5.42 -1.96 -9.24
C VAL A 156 -4.93 -0.54 -8.99
N TYR A 157 -3.92 -0.39 -8.15
CA TYR A 157 -3.28 0.89 -7.86
C TYR A 157 -1.84 0.87 -8.37
N ALA A 158 -1.46 1.91 -9.09
CA ALA A 158 -0.09 2.06 -9.60
C ALA A 158 0.89 2.41 -8.47
N ILE A 159 2.08 1.81 -8.46
CA ILE A 159 3.13 2.12 -7.49
C ILE A 159 4.49 2.30 -8.18
N GLY A 160 5.35 3.12 -7.59
CA GLY A 160 6.71 3.42 -8.08
C GLY A 160 6.77 4.68 -8.93
N GLY A 161 7.38 5.72 -8.38
CA GLY A 161 7.54 7.04 -9.00
C GLY A 161 6.22 7.80 -9.21
N ILE A 162 5.16 7.44 -8.48
CA ILE A 162 3.85 8.11 -8.56
C ILE A 162 3.90 9.45 -7.85
N THR A 163 3.32 10.47 -8.51
CA THR A 163 3.13 11.82 -7.97
C THR A 163 1.72 12.29 -8.29
N ALA A 164 1.24 13.34 -7.62
CA ALA A 164 -0.06 13.92 -7.91
C ALA A 164 -0.19 14.37 -9.39
N ALA A 165 0.89 14.87 -9.99
CA ALA A 165 0.92 15.29 -11.39
C ALA A 165 0.73 14.12 -12.39
N ARG A 166 1.10 12.90 -12.00
CA ARG A 166 0.98 11.69 -12.82
C ARG A 166 -0.38 10.99 -12.68
N MET A 167 -1.21 11.40 -11.74
CA MET A 167 -2.51 10.75 -11.51
C MET A 167 -3.43 10.74 -12.72
N PRO A 168 -3.54 11.80 -13.56
CA PRO A 168 -4.40 11.75 -14.75
C PRO A 168 -4.06 10.59 -15.70
N GLU A 169 -2.78 10.37 -16.00
CA GLU A 169 -2.35 9.27 -16.88
C GLU A 169 -2.53 7.88 -16.26
N ILE A 170 -2.36 7.77 -14.94
CA ILE A 170 -2.61 6.54 -14.16
C ILE A 170 -4.09 6.15 -14.25
N LEU A 171 -4.99 7.10 -14.02
CA LEU A 171 -6.44 6.87 -14.11
C LEU A 171 -6.86 6.57 -15.55
N GLN A 172 -6.27 7.26 -16.54
CA GLN A 172 -6.51 6.99 -17.95
C GLN A 172 -6.05 5.59 -18.38
N ALA A 173 -5.04 5.04 -17.74
CA ALA A 173 -4.60 3.66 -17.93
C ALA A 173 -5.55 2.62 -17.31
N GLY A 174 -6.63 3.05 -16.64
CA GLY A 174 -7.66 2.21 -16.04
C GLY A 174 -7.38 1.80 -14.59
N ALA A 175 -6.29 2.28 -13.97
CA ALA A 175 -6.04 2.02 -12.56
C ALA A 175 -7.05 2.77 -11.66
N ALA A 176 -7.38 2.21 -10.50
CA ALA A 176 -8.25 2.81 -9.51
C ALA A 176 -7.59 4.01 -8.79
N GLY A 177 -6.27 4.11 -8.88
CA GLY A 177 -5.49 5.16 -8.25
C GLY A 177 -4.00 4.88 -8.20
N GLY A 178 -3.27 5.59 -7.35
CA GLY A 178 -1.84 5.46 -7.21
C GLY A 178 -1.35 5.44 -5.76
N CYS A 179 -0.20 4.81 -5.54
CA CYS A 179 0.46 4.73 -4.24
C CYS A 179 1.68 5.65 -4.21
N MET A 180 1.80 6.48 -3.18
CA MET A 180 2.91 7.38 -3.00
C MET A 180 3.52 7.21 -1.60
N MET A 181 4.85 7.10 -1.52
CA MET A 181 5.57 6.97 -0.25
C MET A 181 6.33 8.27 0.09
N SER A 182 7.42 8.56 -0.63
CA SER A 182 8.27 9.71 -0.31
C SER A 182 7.53 11.05 -0.42
N GLY A 183 6.59 11.18 -1.35
CA GLY A 183 5.79 12.39 -1.50
C GLY A 183 4.93 12.69 -0.27
N PHE A 184 4.34 11.68 0.38
CA PHE A 184 3.60 11.87 1.62
C PHE A 184 4.52 11.98 2.84
N MET A 185 5.56 11.14 2.93
CA MET A 185 6.43 11.13 4.11
C MET A 185 7.32 12.36 4.26
N LYS A 186 7.55 13.11 3.17
CA LYS A 186 8.34 14.35 3.14
C LYS A 186 7.48 15.60 2.95
N MET A 187 6.16 15.45 2.95
CA MET A 187 5.24 16.58 2.84
C MET A 187 5.20 17.34 4.16
N THR A 188 5.26 18.65 4.08
CA THR A 188 5.09 19.55 5.23
C THR A 188 3.69 20.14 5.26
N PRO A 189 3.12 20.39 6.46
CA PRO A 189 1.84 21.06 6.63
C PRO A 189 1.75 22.41 5.95
#